data_366009d12ebde58577ea400f12047143
#
_entry.id   366009d12ebde58577ea400f12047143
#
_cell.length_a   1.000
_cell.length_b   1.000
_cell.length_c   1.000
_cell.angle_alpha   90.00
_cell.angle_beta   90.00
_cell.angle_gamma   90.00
#
_symmetry.space_group_name_H-M   'P 1'
#
loop_
_entity.id
_entity.type
_entity.pdbx_description
1 polymer ?
#
loop_
_entity_poly.entity_id
_entity_poly.type
_entity_poly.pdbx_seq_one_letter_code
_entity_poly.pdbx_strand_id
1 'polypeptide(L)'
;GDKVRDILYKELESRNTNMNTTIRAMTPADKDSVMEMMRVFYNSPAVLSNGSDEIFARDIEGCVSDNPYVEGYMFEQDGAVQGYGMAAKSFSTEYGRQCIWLEDIYIKAEYRGLGIGSQFIDYITKKYPDALLRLEVEEENARAVHVYKKSGFEFFEYKEMKKE
;
A
#
# COMPACT_ATOMS: atom_id res chain seq x y z
N GLY A 1 22.09 30.34 9.13
CA GLY A 1 22.77 29.22 8.60
C GLY A 1 22.59 27.94 9.36
N ASP A 2 23.61 27.44 10.05
CA ASP A 2 23.67 26.08 10.60
C ASP A 2 22.66 25.80 11.72
N LYS A 3 22.32 26.81 12.57
CA LYS A 3 21.34 26.62 13.66
C LYS A 3 19.91 26.39 13.19
N VAL A 4 19.50 27.01 12.08
CA VAL A 4 18.16 26.82 11.50
C VAL A 4 18.07 25.45 10.83
N ARG A 5 19.15 25.02 10.23
CA ARG A 5 19.28 23.70 9.61
C ARG A 5 19.21 22.58 10.66
N ASP A 6 19.88 22.74 11.79
CA ASP A 6 19.86 21.78 12.89
C ASP A 6 18.48 21.70 13.57
N ILE A 7 17.77 22.81 13.69
CA ILE A 7 16.41 22.86 14.22
C ILE A 7 15.44 22.14 13.28
N LEU A 8 15.54 22.40 11.98
CA LEU A 8 14.73 21.72 10.95
C LEU A 8 15.01 20.20 10.90
N TYR A 9 16.26 19.78 11.03
CA TYR A 9 16.62 18.37 11.11
C TYR A 9 16.08 17.71 12.37
N LYS A 10 16.17 18.36 13.51
CA LYS A 10 15.61 17.86 14.78
C LYS A 10 14.09 17.81 14.77
N GLU A 11 13.41 18.78 14.13
CA GLU A 11 11.95 18.74 13.94
C GLU A 11 11.55 17.63 12.97
N LEU A 12 12.30 17.37 11.91
CA LEU A 12 12.08 16.27 10.98
C LEU A 12 12.33 14.91 11.63
N GLU A 13 13.39 14.77 12.43
CA GLU A 13 13.67 13.56 13.21
C GLU A 13 12.61 13.34 14.29
N SER A 14 12.17 14.40 14.98
CA SER A 14 11.08 14.32 15.96
C SER A 14 9.75 13.96 15.32
N ARG A 15 9.46 14.45 14.11
CA ARG A 15 8.29 14.03 13.33
C ARG A 15 8.40 12.56 12.91
N ASN A 16 9.56 12.08 12.47
CA ASN A 16 9.80 10.69 12.11
C ASN A 16 9.71 9.75 13.32
N THR A 17 10.16 10.17 14.50
CA THR A 17 10.08 9.37 15.73
C THR A 17 8.68 9.38 16.36
N ASN A 18 7.89 10.46 16.20
CA ASN A 18 6.51 10.56 16.69
C ASN A 18 5.48 9.90 15.78
N MET A 19 5.90 9.45 14.57
CA MET A 19 5.03 8.86 13.56
C MET A 19 5.40 7.40 13.29
N ASN A 20 5.55 6.61 14.36
CA ASN A 20 5.77 5.18 14.26
C ASN A 20 4.48 4.48 13.84
N THR A 21 4.21 4.48 12.54
CA THR A 21 3.17 3.64 11.97
C THR A 21 3.56 2.18 12.14
N THR A 22 2.67 1.39 12.70
CA THR A 22 2.78 -0.06 12.77
C THR A 22 2.05 -0.67 11.59
N ILE A 23 2.69 -1.61 10.91
CA ILE A 23 2.09 -2.42 9.87
C ILE A 23 1.87 -3.81 10.47
N ARG A 24 0.61 -4.23 10.51
CA ARG A 24 0.22 -5.54 11.05
C ARG A 24 -0.71 -6.27 10.10
N ALA A 25 -0.83 -7.58 10.27
CA ALA A 25 -1.80 -8.37 9.53
C ALA A 25 -3.23 -7.92 9.80
N MET A 26 -4.03 -7.88 8.75
CA MET A 26 -5.48 -7.66 8.84
C MET A 26 -6.14 -8.85 9.53
N THR A 27 -7.12 -8.57 10.38
CA THR A 27 -7.90 -9.58 11.09
C THR A 27 -9.39 -9.44 10.77
N PRO A 28 -10.24 -10.44 11.08
CA PRO A 28 -11.68 -10.32 10.88
C PRO A 28 -12.32 -9.12 11.59
N ALA A 29 -11.75 -8.68 12.71
CA ALA A 29 -12.21 -7.49 13.44
C ALA A 29 -12.03 -6.19 12.66
N ASP A 30 -11.18 -6.17 11.63
CA ASP A 30 -10.91 -4.99 10.81
C ASP A 30 -11.92 -4.80 9.68
N LYS A 31 -12.83 -5.74 9.46
CA LYS A 31 -13.72 -5.76 8.29
C LYS A 31 -14.45 -4.43 8.07
N ASP A 32 -15.13 -3.90 9.09
CA ASP A 32 -15.92 -2.69 8.94
C ASP A 32 -15.07 -1.46 8.59
N SER A 33 -13.91 -1.34 9.23
CA SER A 33 -12.96 -0.27 8.95
C SER A 33 -12.40 -0.36 7.53
N VAL A 34 -12.04 -1.55 7.07
CA VAL A 34 -11.52 -1.77 5.71
C VAL A 34 -12.61 -1.56 4.66
N MET A 35 -13.84 -2.03 4.90
CA MET A 35 -14.98 -1.79 4.01
C MET A 35 -15.18 -0.31 3.76
N GLU A 36 -15.16 0.50 4.81
CA GLU A 36 -15.33 1.95 4.72
C GLU A 36 -14.20 2.60 3.90
N MET A 37 -12.95 2.22 4.15
CA MET A 37 -11.80 2.70 3.39
C MET A 37 -11.85 2.29 1.92
N MET A 38 -12.25 1.06 1.62
CA MET A 38 -12.37 0.57 0.24
C MET A 38 -13.46 1.32 -0.54
N ARG A 39 -14.58 1.66 0.10
CA ARG A 39 -15.62 2.48 -0.52
C ARG A 39 -15.08 3.85 -0.96
N VAL A 40 -14.28 4.48 -0.12
CA VAL A 40 -13.63 5.77 -0.46
C VAL A 40 -12.61 5.59 -1.57
N PHE A 41 -11.74 4.61 -1.44
CA PHE A 41 -10.63 4.36 -2.40
C PHE A 41 -11.14 4.03 -3.80
N TYR A 42 -12.10 3.11 -3.91
CA TYR A 42 -12.63 2.67 -5.21
C TYR A 42 -13.58 3.67 -5.88
N ASN A 43 -14.00 4.71 -5.17
CA ASN A 43 -14.71 5.86 -5.73
C ASN A 43 -13.78 7.06 -6.02
N SER A 44 -12.48 6.91 -5.81
CA SER A 44 -11.48 7.95 -6.06
C SER A 44 -10.92 7.86 -7.48
N PRO A 45 -10.25 8.92 -7.98
CA PRO A 45 -9.57 8.90 -9.28
C PRO A 45 -8.41 7.90 -9.37
N ALA A 46 -7.94 7.35 -8.25
CA ALA A 46 -6.86 6.36 -8.22
C ALA A 46 -7.27 5.00 -8.80
N VAL A 47 -8.56 4.73 -8.89
CA VAL A 47 -9.11 3.45 -9.38
C VAL A 47 -10.03 3.72 -10.57
N LEU A 48 -9.81 2.97 -11.67
CA LEU A 48 -10.56 3.14 -12.92
C LEU A 48 -11.92 2.46 -12.91
N SER A 49 -12.12 1.42 -12.09
CA SER A 49 -13.38 0.70 -12.00
C SER A 49 -14.00 0.86 -10.62
N ASN A 50 -15.30 1.03 -10.59
CA ASN A 50 -16.04 1.05 -9.33
C ASN A 50 -16.10 -0.37 -8.77
N GLY A 51 -15.74 -0.51 -7.51
CA GLY A 51 -15.95 -1.75 -6.78
C GLY A 51 -17.40 -1.88 -6.29
N SER A 52 -17.66 -2.94 -5.55
CA SER A 52 -18.92 -3.15 -4.86
C SER A 52 -18.67 -3.70 -3.46
N ASP A 53 -19.60 -3.52 -2.56
CA ASP A 53 -19.51 -4.06 -1.20
C ASP A 53 -19.31 -5.58 -1.20
N GLU A 54 -19.89 -6.28 -2.18
CA GLU A 54 -19.72 -7.72 -2.35
C GLU A 54 -18.28 -8.08 -2.71
N ILE A 55 -17.66 -7.35 -3.64
CA ILE A 55 -16.25 -7.54 -4.01
C ILE A 55 -15.35 -7.23 -2.81
N PHE A 56 -15.58 -6.11 -2.13
CA PHE A 56 -14.77 -5.72 -0.97
C PHE A 56 -14.84 -6.76 0.15
N ALA A 57 -16.02 -7.31 0.41
CA ALA A 57 -16.18 -8.36 1.41
C ALA A 57 -15.41 -9.64 1.04
N ARG A 58 -15.38 -10.03 -0.24
CA ARG A 58 -14.57 -11.15 -0.71
C ARG A 58 -13.07 -10.89 -0.57
N ASP A 59 -12.62 -9.69 -0.89
CA ASP A 59 -11.21 -9.31 -0.77
C ASP A 59 -10.76 -9.40 0.68
N ILE A 60 -11.56 -8.87 1.60
CA ILE A 60 -11.26 -8.92 3.04
C ILE A 60 -11.26 -10.35 3.54
N GLU A 61 -12.26 -11.15 3.16
CA GLU A 61 -12.33 -12.57 3.54
C GLU A 61 -11.09 -13.33 3.05
N GLY A 62 -10.64 -13.08 1.81
CA GLY A 62 -9.40 -13.62 1.31
C GLY A 62 -8.19 -13.25 2.17
N CYS A 63 -8.11 -11.98 2.56
CA CYS A 63 -6.98 -11.45 3.33
C CYS A 63 -6.92 -11.98 4.78
N VAL A 64 -8.07 -12.28 5.39
CA VAL A 64 -8.12 -12.72 6.80
C VAL A 64 -8.27 -14.22 6.99
N SER A 65 -8.38 -14.97 5.90
CA SER A 65 -8.45 -16.43 5.87
C SER A 65 -7.07 -17.04 5.55
N ASP A 66 -7.05 -18.33 5.29
CA ASP A 66 -5.86 -19.06 4.84
C ASP A 66 -5.66 -19.05 3.32
N ASN A 67 -6.29 -18.11 2.62
CA ASN A 67 -6.11 -17.97 1.17
C ASN A 67 -4.64 -17.69 0.84
N PRO A 68 -3.96 -18.57 0.06
CA PRO A 68 -2.53 -18.44 -0.18
C PRO A 68 -2.17 -17.33 -1.19
N TYR A 69 -3.16 -16.73 -1.85
CA TYR A 69 -2.92 -15.77 -2.94
C TYR A 69 -2.96 -14.32 -2.51
N VAL A 70 -3.55 -14.00 -1.37
CA VAL A 70 -3.71 -12.61 -0.93
C VAL A 70 -3.35 -12.44 0.54
N GLU A 71 -2.84 -11.27 0.86
CA GLU A 71 -2.54 -10.82 2.21
C GLU A 71 -3.06 -9.40 2.40
N GLY A 72 -3.62 -9.14 3.57
CA GLY A 72 -4.09 -7.81 3.97
C GLY A 72 -3.32 -7.29 5.17
N TYR A 73 -3.14 -5.97 5.20
CA TYR A 73 -2.37 -5.27 6.22
C TYR A 73 -3.11 -4.01 6.67
N MET A 74 -2.99 -3.73 7.96
CA MET A 74 -3.48 -2.49 8.56
C MET A 74 -2.30 -1.58 8.88
N PHE A 75 -2.47 -0.30 8.60
CA PHE A 75 -1.52 0.74 8.99
C PHE A 75 -2.13 1.50 10.16
N GLU A 76 -1.46 1.49 11.29
CA GLU A 76 -2.01 2.14 12.49
C GLU A 76 -0.92 2.78 13.34
N GLN A 77 -1.33 3.77 14.12
CA GLN A 77 -0.50 4.42 15.12
C GLN A 77 -1.35 4.65 16.37
N ASP A 78 -0.84 4.18 17.51
CA ASP A 78 -1.52 4.32 18.81
C ASP A 78 -2.99 3.85 18.77
N GLY A 79 -3.25 2.75 18.06
CA GLY A 79 -4.58 2.17 17.90
C GLY A 79 -5.47 2.86 16.86
N ALA A 80 -5.03 3.96 16.26
CA ALA A 80 -5.77 4.65 15.20
C ALA A 80 -5.39 4.10 13.82
N VAL A 81 -6.39 3.67 13.05
CA VAL A 81 -6.18 3.18 11.69
C VAL A 81 -5.89 4.34 10.75
N GLN A 82 -4.76 4.27 10.06
CA GLN A 82 -4.31 5.29 9.10
C GLN A 82 -4.54 4.88 7.65
N GLY A 83 -4.68 3.60 7.38
CA GLY A 83 -4.87 3.04 6.05
C GLY A 83 -4.80 1.52 6.04
N TYR A 84 -4.81 0.95 4.84
CA TYR A 84 -4.66 -0.49 4.63
C TYR A 84 -3.88 -0.78 3.37
N GLY A 85 -3.35 -2.00 3.26
CA GLY A 85 -2.73 -2.53 2.06
C GLY A 85 -3.18 -3.94 1.76
N MET A 86 -3.23 -4.29 0.50
CA MET A 86 -3.48 -5.66 0.04
C MET A 86 -2.42 -6.06 -0.97
N ALA A 87 -1.92 -7.28 -0.85
CA ALA A 87 -0.90 -7.84 -1.70
C ALA A 87 -1.35 -9.18 -2.27
N ALA A 88 -1.14 -9.39 -3.57
CA ALA A 88 -1.41 -10.65 -4.24
C ALA A 88 -0.10 -11.36 -4.56
N LYS A 89 -0.05 -12.65 -4.34
CA LYS A 89 1.15 -13.48 -4.54
C LYS A 89 1.05 -14.28 -5.82
N SER A 90 2.09 -14.23 -6.64
CA SER A 90 2.20 -14.98 -7.89
C SER A 90 3.66 -15.39 -8.15
N PHE A 91 3.89 -16.01 -9.30
CA PHE A 91 5.23 -16.35 -9.76
C PHE A 91 5.45 -15.73 -11.14
N SER A 92 6.60 -15.07 -11.33
CA SER A 92 6.99 -14.51 -12.63
C SER A 92 7.88 -15.51 -13.36
N THR A 93 7.41 -16.02 -14.51
CA THR A 93 8.23 -16.88 -15.37
C THR A 93 9.29 -16.11 -16.14
N GLU A 94 9.07 -14.81 -16.39
CA GLU A 94 10.07 -13.95 -17.03
C GLU A 94 11.28 -13.75 -16.12
N TYR A 95 11.05 -13.57 -14.82
CA TYR A 95 12.10 -13.34 -13.84
C TYR A 95 12.50 -14.59 -13.06
N GLY A 96 11.75 -15.69 -13.19
CA GLY A 96 12.04 -16.97 -12.54
C GLY A 96 11.96 -16.89 -11.01
N ARG A 97 11.05 -16.08 -10.47
CA ARG A 97 10.93 -15.89 -9.02
C ARG A 97 9.53 -15.46 -8.59
N GLN A 98 9.28 -15.49 -7.30
CA GLN A 98 8.02 -15.00 -6.74
C GLN A 98 7.78 -13.55 -7.13
N CYS A 99 6.54 -13.23 -7.42
CA CYS A 99 6.09 -11.87 -7.69
C CYS A 99 5.00 -11.49 -6.69
N ILE A 100 5.14 -10.34 -6.07
CA ILE A 100 4.16 -9.75 -5.17
C ILE A 100 3.56 -8.53 -5.85
N TRP A 101 2.25 -8.56 -6.08
CA TRP A 101 1.50 -7.42 -6.57
C TRP A 101 0.96 -6.62 -5.40
N LEU A 102 1.30 -5.33 -5.35
CA LEU A 102 0.68 -4.40 -4.41
C LEU A 102 -0.64 -3.94 -5.03
N GLU A 103 -1.72 -4.63 -4.67
CA GLU A 103 -3.04 -4.42 -5.25
C GLU A 103 -3.71 -3.14 -4.75
N ASP A 104 -3.70 -2.96 -3.43
CA ASP A 104 -4.26 -1.79 -2.78
C ASP A 104 -3.23 -1.19 -1.83
N ILE A 105 -3.01 0.12 -1.95
CA ILE A 105 -2.31 0.94 -0.95
C ILE A 105 -3.17 2.17 -0.74
N TYR A 106 -3.85 2.22 0.38
CA TYR A 106 -4.74 3.33 0.73
C TYR A 106 -4.34 3.96 2.05
N ILE A 107 -4.15 5.26 2.02
CA ILE A 107 -3.87 6.09 3.21
C ILE A 107 -5.01 7.10 3.35
N LYS A 108 -5.60 7.19 4.53
CA LYS A 108 -6.60 8.20 4.82
C LYS A 108 -6.04 9.60 4.57
N ALA A 109 -6.89 10.50 4.07
CA ALA A 109 -6.48 11.82 3.62
C ALA A 109 -5.64 12.60 4.64
N GLU A 110 -6.04 12.54 5.92
CA GLU A 110 -5.37 13.23 7.03
C GLU A 110 -3.94 12.72 7.33
N TYR A 111 -3.62 11.52 6.87
CA TYR A 111 -2.30 10.89 7.11
C TYR A 111 -1.40 10.84 5.87
N ARG A 112 -1.82 11.48 4.76
CA ARG A 112 -1.04 11.51 3.52
C ARG A 112 0.18 12.41 3.64
N GLY A 113 1.21 12.09 2.87
CA GLY A 113 2.45 12.86 2.86
C GLY A 113 3.39 12.58 4.03
N LEU A 114 3.14 11.54 4.81
CA LEU A 114 3.91 11.16 6.00
C LEU A 114 4.82 9.95 5.78
N GLY A 115 4.87 9.43 4.55
CA GLY A 115 5.73 8.30 4.21
C GLY A 115 5.16 6.91 4.54
N ILE A 116 3.88 6.79 4.87
CA ILE A 116 3.27 5.51 5.26
C ILE A 116 3.26 4.52 4.09
N GLY A 117 2.95 4.99 2.87
CA GLY A 117 3.00 4.14 1.67
C GLY A 117 4.39 3.59 1.40
N SER A 118 5.42 4.43 1.53
CA SER A 118 6.82 4.01 1.40
C SER A 118 7.22 3.01 2.49
N GLN A 119 6.72 3.19 3.69
CA GLN A 119 6.95 2.28 4.81
C GLN A 119 6.33 0.91 4.57
N PHE A 120 5.14 0.86 3.96
CA PHE A 120 4.51 -0.40 3.57
C PHE A 120 5.30 -1.12 2.47
N ILE A 121 5.76 -0.40 1.45
CA ILE A 121 6.61 -0.96 0.39
C ILE A 121 7.88 -1.56 1.00
N ASP A 122 8.51 -0.86 1.91
CA ASP A 122 9.70 -1.32 2.64
C ASP A 122 9.41 -2.60 3.45
N TYR A 123 8.27 -2.63 4.11
CA TYR A 123 7.82 -3.79 4.89
C TYR A 123 7.68 -5.03 4.00
N ILE A 124 7.01 -4.90 2.86
CA ILE A 124 6.84 -6.01 1.89
C ILE A 124 8.19 -6.42 1.29
N THR A 125 9.05 -5.47 0.96
CA THR A 125 10.39 -5.74 0.45
C THR A 125 11.22 -6.58 1.44
N LYS A 126 11.15 -6.27 2.71
CA LYS A 126 11.85 -7.02 3.76
C LYS A 126 11.23 -8.39 4.04
N LYS A 127 9.91 -8.49 3.94
CA LYS A 127 9.20 -9.76 4.12
C LYS A 127 9.48 -10.75 2.99
N TYR A 128 9.60 -10.24 1.77
CA TYR A 128 9.82 -11.03 0.56
C TYR A 128 11.05 -10.54 -0.20
N PRO A 129 12.27 -10.72 0.35
CA PRO A 129 13.47 -10.08 -0.18
C PRO A 129 13.87 -10.53 -1.60
N ASP A 130 13.46 -11.74 -2.00
CA ASP A 130 13.76 -12.28 -3.33
C ASP A 130 12.62 -12.08 -4.35
N ALA A 131 11.53 -11.46 -3.94
CA ALA A 131 10.38 -11.27 -4.81
C ALA A 131 10.53 -10.06 -5.72
N LEU A 132 10.00 -10.18 -6.94
CA LEU A 132 9.70 -9.04 -7.78
C LEU A 132 8.45 -8.36 -7.22
N LEU A 133 8.49 -7.06 -7.01
CA LEU A 133 7.31 -6.28 -6.62
C LEU A 133 6.74 -5.59 -7.86
N ARG A 134 5.43 -5.66 -8.01
CA ARG A 134 4.69 -5.00 -9.09
C ARG A 134 3.49 -4.26 -8.53
N LEU A 135 3.09 -3.21 -9.21
CA LEU A 135 1.87 -2.46 -8.93
C LEU A 135 1.36 -1.81 -10.21
N GLU A 136 0.11 -1.43 -10.20
CA GLU A 136 -0.50 -0.64 -11.25
C GLU A 136 -0.77 0.77 -10.72
N VAL A 137 -0.54 1.78 -11.54
CA VAL A 137 -0.75 3.18 -11.17
C VAL A 137 -1.21 3.97 -12.39
N GLU A 138 -2.16 4.89 -12.18
CA GLU A 138 -2.51 5.88 -13.19
C GLU A 138 -1.36 6.87 -13.39
N GLU A 139 -0.91 7.04 -14.63
CA GLU A 139 0.17 8.01 -14.96
C GLU A 139 -0.16 9.43 -14.51
N GLU A 140 -1.44 9.80 -14.55
CA GLU A 140 -1.91 11.13 -14.13
C GLU A 140 -1.86 11.34 -12.62
N ASN A 141 -1.77 10.26 -11.84
CA ASN A 141 -1.55 10.34 -10.40
C ASN A 141 -0.08 10.62 -10.09
N ALA A 142 0.35 11.86 -10.38
CA ALA A 142 1.75 12.27 -10.29
C ALA A 142 2.36 12.06 -8.91
N ARG A 143 1.58 12.23 -7.86
CA ARG A 143 2.04 12.04 -6.47
C ARG A 143 2.35 10.58 -6.18
N ALA A 144 1.47 9.66 -6.56
CA ALA A 144 1.70 8.23 -6.39
C ALA A 144 2.89 7.76 -7.23
N VAL A 145 2.96 8.17 -8.50
CA VAL A 145 4.10 7.86 -9.38
C VAL A 145 5.42 8.32 -8.77
N HIS A 146 5.47 9.53 -8.21
CA HIS A 146 6.66 10.04 -7.55
C HIS A 146 7.08 9.17 -6.35
N VAL A 147 6.15 8.79 -5.49
CA VAL A 147 6.40 7.92 -4.33
C VAL A 147 6.94 6.56 -4.79
N TYR A 148 6.33 5.96 -5.81
CA TYR A 148 6.73 4.65 -6.30
C TYR A 148 8.10 4.68 -6.97
N LYS A 149 8.39 5.68 -7.80
CA LYS A 149 9.74 5.87 -8.39
C LYS A 149 10.81 6.06 -7.33
N LYS A 150 10.52 6.84 -6.30
CA LYS A 150 11.41 7.04 -5.17
C LYS A 150 11.67 5.74 -4.39
N SER A 151 10.72 4.83 -4.37
CA SER A 151 10.83 3.50 -3.75
C SER A 151 11.49 2.46 -4.65
N GLY A 152 11.95 2.85 -5.85
CA GLY A 152 12.68 1.97 -6.77
C GLY A 152 11.84 1.35 -7.89
N PHE A 153 10.56 1.71 -8.00
CA PHE A 153 9.73 1.25 -9.11
C PHE A 153 10.03 2.03 -10.39
N GLU A 154 9.88 1.34 -11.51
CA GLU A 154 9.95 1.92 -12.85
C GLU A 154 8.79 1.39 -13.70
N PHE A 155 8.38 2.13 -14.71
CA PHE A 155 7.32 1.66 -15.59
C PHE A 155 7.79 0.46 -16.41
N PHE A 156 6.90 -0.53 -16.53
CA PHE A 156 7.05 -1.60 -17.51
C PHE A 156 6.66 -1.09 -18.91
N GLU A 157 7.33 -1.62 -19.93
CA GLU A 157 7.00 -1.32 -21.32
C GLU A 157 5.80 -2.12 -21.85
N TYR A 158 5.47 -3.24 -21.18
CA TYR A 158 4.34 -4.09 -21.56
C TYR A 158 3.01 -3.43 -21.23
N LYS A 159 2.06 -3.57 -22.15
CA LYS A 159 0.66 -3.20 -21.89
C LYS A 159 -0.09 -4.43 -21.40
N GLU A 160 -0.95 -4.25 -20.44
CA GLU A 160 -1.81 -5.29 -19.91
C GLU A 160 -3.07 -5.43 -20.77
N MET A 161 -3.53 -6.68 -20.88
CA MET A 161 -4.83 -7.01 -21.47
C MET A 161 -5.63 -7.82 -20.47
N LYS A 162 -6.94 -7.59 -20.41
CA LYS A 162 -7.85 -8.35 -19.54
C LYS A 162 -8.96 -8.99 -20.36
N LYS A 163 -9.48 -10.09 -19.86
CA LYS A 163 -10.71 -10.74 -20.31
C LYS A 163 -11.55 -11.06 -19.09
N GLU A 164 -12.77 -10.57 -19.07
CA GLU A 164 -13.75 -10.86 -18.00
C GLU A 164 -14.58 -12.11 -18.29
#